data_b395617f3a698d0c6033853f1f17221c
#
_entry.id   b395617f3a698d0c6033853f1f17221c
#
_cell.length_a   1.000
_cell.length_b   1.000
_cell.length_c   1.000
_cell.angle_alpha   90.00
_cell.angle_beta   90.00
_cell.angle_gamma   90.00
#
_symmetry.space_group_name_H-M   'P 1'
#
loop_
_entity.id
_entity.type
_entity.pdbx_description
1 polymer ?
#
loop_
_entity_poly.entity_id
_entity_poly.type
_entity_poly.pdbx_seq_one_letter_code
_entity_poly.pdbx_strand_id
1 'polypeptide(L)'
;MTGYDPQLLATYLAVEQTGSFTRAAARLGLQQPTVSQHIRRLEKQVGRTLVLRDTHSVSLTADGEAMVGFARNIVAASEQAAAYFSGDRPSGRLRIGIADDLALTRLPQILRDFRRDYPLVDFDLRVDQSGLLHQRLESDRLDVFIGKRPSGEQRGQLVKRDRLVWVGTPTTKLDLGKPLPLVVYPTPSMTRTEIRSALDRARLPYRTACVCRGVNGLIGAVAAGIGISAMAASLVPAQLATMGAGHRLPELGTIDLMLLTNPRTDQRPAVRALIAAVLSSGSRSLTAYRDDPTAT
;
A
#
# COMPACT_ATOMS: atom_id res chain seq x y z
N MET A 1 32.70 -4.33 -10.36
CA MET A 1 31.33 -4.28 -9.82
C MET A 1 30.48 -3.50 -10.80
N THR A 2 29.56 -4.15 -11.51
CA THR A 2 28.66 -3.52 -12.48
C THR A 2 27.43 -3.03 -11.70
N GLY A 3 27.41 -1.74 -11.38
CA GLY A 3 26.21 -1.12 -10.81
C GLY A 3 25.10 -1.01 -11.86
N TYR A 4 23.84 -1.06 -11.42
CA TYR A 4 22.68 -0.83 -12.29
C TYR A 4 22.48 0.68 -12.51
N ASP A 5 22.20 1.06 -13.76
CA ASP A 5 21.91 2.45 -14.14
C ASP A 5 20.52 2.85 -13.60
N PRO A 6 20.42 3.87 -12.72
CA PRO A 6 19.14 4.32 -12.17
C PRO A 6 18.11 4.73 -13.24
N GLN A 7 18.55 5.21 -14.40
CA GLN A 7 17.66 5.60 -15.49
C GLN A 7 16.97 4.37 -16.12
N LEU A 8 17.70 3.26 -16.28
CA LEU A 8 17.12 2.01 -16.77
C LEU A 8 16.11 1.45 -15.77
N LEU A 9 16.44 1.53 -14.47
CA LEU A 9 15.56 1.08 -13.40
C LEU A 9 14.30 1.94 -13.29
N ALA A 10 14.41 3.27 -13.42
CA ALA A 10 13.26 4.17 -13.47
C ALA A 10 12.35 3.86 -14.66
N THR A 11 12.93 3.58 -15.82
CA THR A 11 12.18 3.16 -17.01
C THR A 11 11.46 1.81 -16.77
N TYR A 12 12.13 0.86 -16.13
CA TYR A 12 11.54 -0.42 -15.77
C TYR A 12 10.34 -0.27 -14.83
N LEU A 13 10.46 0.56 -13.80
CA LEU A 13 9.36 0.85 -12.87
C LEU A 13 8.18 1.55 -13.55
N ALA A 14 8.43 2.43 -14.53
CA ALA A 14 7.37 3.04 -15.33
C ALA A 14 6.61 2.02 -16.19
N VAL A 15 7.32 1.03 -16.76
CA VAL A 15 6.69 -0.07 -17.52
C VAL A 15 5.86 -0.96 -16.59
N GLU A 16 6.39 -1.33 -15.41
CA GLU A 16 5.66 -2.09 -14.39
C GLU A 16 4.37 -1.40 -13.99
N GLN A 17 4.42 -0.11 -13.65
CA GLN A 17 3.27 0.64 -13.18
C GLN A 17 2.20 0.87 -14.24
N THR A 18 2.60 1.05 -15.47
CA THR A 18 1.66 1.35 -16.56
C THR A 18 1.16 0.11 -17.29
N GLY A 19 1.86 -1.04 -17.16
CA GLY A 19 1.60 -2.25 -17.93
C GLY A 19 1.69 -2.03 -19.45
N SER A 20 2.46 -1.00 -19.91
CA SER A 20 2.52 -0.63 -21.33
C SER A 20 3.78 0.18 -21.64
N PHE A 21 4.54 -0.24 -22.64
CA PHE A 21 5.72 0.51 -23.11
C PHE A 21 5.36 1.91 -23.64
N THR A 22 4.22 2.03 -24.32
CA THR A 22 3.77 3.33 -24.87
C THR A 22 3.36 4.29 -23.76
N ARG A 23 2.61 3.81 -22.76
CA ARG A 23 2.22 4.64 -21.61
C ARG A 23 3.41 5.01 -20.73
N ALA A 24 4.36 4.09 -20.56
CA ALA A 24 5.61 4.36 -19.86
C ALA A 24 6.43 5.44 -20.59
N ALA A 25 6.53 5.37 -21.91
CA ALA A 25 7.21 6.34 -22.73
C ALA A 25 6.58 7.74 -22.58
N ALA A 26 5.26 7.86 -22.71
CA ALA A 26 4.54 9.10 -22.51
C ALA A 26 4.78 9.70 -21.11
N ARG A 27 4.75 8.86 -20.07
CA ARG A 27 5.00 9.30 -18.68
C ARG A 27 6.42 9.83 -18.45
N LEU A 28 7.41 9.23 -19.13
CA LEU A 28 8.83 9.58 -18.97
C LEU A 28 9.30 10.69 -19.95
N GLY A 29 8.43 11.16 -20.85
CA GLY A 29 8.82 12.07 -21.93
C GLY A 29 9.79 11.45 -22.92
N LEU A 30 9.77 10.11 -23.10
CA LEU A 30 10.63 9.34 -23.98
C LEU A 30 9.85 8.81 -25.19
N GLN A 31 10.61 8.33 -26.20
CA GLN A 31 10.05 7.57 -27.31
C GLN A 31 9.92 6.08 -26.90
N GLN A 32 8.87 5.41 -27.40
CA GLN A 32 8.63 3.98 -27.10
C GLN A 32 9.84 3.07 -27.46
N PRO A 33 10.56 3.27 -28.59
CA PRO A 33 11.76 2.50 -28.88
C PRO A 33 12.86 2.64 -27.81
N THR A 34 13.01 3.85 -27.22
CA THR A 34 13.98 4.12 -26.13
C THR A 34 13.62 3.33 -24.88
N VAL A 35 12.34 3.33 -24.49
CA VAL A 35 11.86 2.51 -23.37
C VAL A 35 12.14 1.02 -23.62
N SER A 36 11.85 0.54 -24.83
CA SER A 36 12.14 -0.85 -25.20
C SER A 36 13.62 -1.19 -25.14
N GLN A 37 14.49 -0.26 -25.57
CA GLN A 37 15.95 -0.43 -25.50
C GLN A 37 16.45 -0.43 -24.05
N HIS A 38 15.92 0.45 -23.18
CA HIS A 38 16.24 0.48 -21.75
C HIS A 38 15.93 -0.85 -21.08
N ILE A 39 14.75 -1.42 -21.33
CA ILE A 39 14.37 -2.71 -20.75
C ILE A 39 15.32 -3.83 -21.23
N ARG A 40 15.60 -3.91 -22.55
CA ARG A 40 16.54 -4.90 -23.08
C ARG A 40 17.93 -4.75 -22.48
N ARG A 41 18.40 -3.52 -22.28
CA ARG A 41 19.70 -3.23 -21.68
C ARG A 41 19.75 -3.68 -20.22
N LEU A 42 18.67 -3.43 -19.46
CA LEU A 42 18.55 -3.89 -18.08
C LEU A 42 18.53 -5.42 -18.01
N GLU A 43 17.72 -6.10 -18.82
CA GLU A 43 17.64 -7.55 -18.90
C GLU A 43 19.01 -8.17 -19.27
N LYS A 44 19.74 -7.54 -20.18
CA LYS A 44 21.13 -7.96 -20.52
C LYS A 44 22.09 -7.80 -19.34
N GLN A 45 21.97 -6.73 -18.54
CA GLN A 45 22.80 -6.53 -17.34
C GLN A 45 22.49 -7.56 -16.26
N VAL A 46 21.21 -7.90 -16.08
CA VAL A 46 20.74 -8.90 -15.11
C VAL A 46 20.99 -10.33 -15.57
N GLY A 47 21.08 -10.55 -16.89
CA GLY A 47 21.18 -11.89 -17.49
C GLY A 47 19.86 -12.67 -17.42
N ARG A 48 18.73 -11.99 -17.19
CA ARG A 48 17.40 -12.58 -17.03
C ARG A 48 16.34 -11.76 -17.76
N THR A 49 15.31 -12.42 -18.24
CA THR A 49 14.09 -11.75 -18.74
C THR A 49 13.27 -11.26 -17.56
N LEU A 50 12.96 -9.98 -17.52
CA LEU A 50 12.19 -9.34 -16.46
C LEU A 50 10.73 -9.07 -16.89
N VAL A 51 10.51 -8.88 -18.21
CA VAL A 51 9.24 -8.46 -18.77
C VAL A 51 8.79 -9.44 -19.85
N LEU A 52 7.61 -10.03 -19.65
CA LEU A 52 6.93 -10.82 -20.68
C LEU A 52 6.13 -9.88 -21.58
N ARG A 53 6.34 -9.99 -22.88
CA ARG A 53 5.65 -9.21 -23.92
C ARG A 53 4.64 -10.10 -24.60
N ASP A 54 3.37 -9.81 -24.41
CA ASP A 54 2.32 -10.33 -25.26
C ASP A 54 1.77 -9.21 -26.15
N THR A 55 1.11 -9.55 -27.24
CA THR A 55 0.57 -8.58 -28.22
C THR A 55 -0.40 -7.58 -27.60
N HIS A 56 -0.99 -7.89 -26.45
CA HIS A 56 -2.02 -7.07 -25.78
C HIS A 56 -1.69 -6.68 -24.33
N SER A 57 -0.63 -7.25 -23.71
CA SER A 57 -0.32 -7.00 -22.31
C SER A 57 1.18 -7.09 -22.02
N VAL A 58 1.59 -6.36 -20.98
CA VAL A 58 2.93 -6.42 -20.43
C VAL A 58 2.80 -6.96 -19.01
N SER A 59 3.42 -8.10 -18.72
CA SER A 59 3.48 -8.69 -17.40
C SER A 59 4.94 -8.91 -16.97
N LEU A 60 5.16 -9.08 -15.67
CA LEU A 60 6.49 -9.35 -15.13
C LEU A 60 6.71 -10.85 -15.02
N THR A 61 7.97 -11.28 -15.14
CA THR A 61 8.41 -12.60 -14.70
C THR A 61 8.58 -12.62 -13.18
N ALA A 62 8.82 -13.79 -12.58
CA ALA A 62 9.17 -13.89 -11.16
C ALA A 62 10.46 -13.11 -10.82
N ASP A 63 11.47 -13.15 -11.71
CA ASP A 63 12.70 -12.34 -11.62
C ASP A 63 12.37 -10.84 -11.76
N GLY A 64 11.40 -10.49 -12.62
CA GLY A 64 10.88 -9.14 -12.76
C GLY A 64 10.24 -8.64 -11.46
N GLU A 65 9.35 -9.41 -10.86
CA GLU A 65 8.72 -9.03 -9.58
C GLU A 65 9.77 -8.79 -8.48
N ALA A 66 10.79 -9.65 -8.40
CA ALA A 66 11.91 -9.47 -7.48
C ALA A 66 12.70 -8.18 -7.78
N MET A 67 12.94 -7.87 -9.07
CA MET A 67 13.68 -6.67 -9.49
C MET A 67 12.94 -5.38 -9.12
N VAL A 68 11.60 -5.36 -9.05
CA VAL A 68 10.84 -4.15 -8.67
C VAL A 68 11.31 -3.59 -7.33
N GLY A 69 11.51 -4.45 -6.31
CA GLY A 69 11.99 -4.03 -5.00
C GLY A 69 13.40 -3.41 -5.06
N PHE A 70 14.32 -4.06 -5.77
CA PHE A 70 15.69 -3.53 -5.94
C PHE A 70 15.71 -2.23 -6.74
N ALA A 71 14.94 -2.16 -7.83
CA ALA A 71 14.84 -0.97 -8.66
C ALA A 71 14.34 0.25 -7.87
N ARG A 72 13.29 0.08 -7.06
CA ARG A 72 12.77 1.15 -6.20
C ARG A 72 13.82 1.66 -5.22
N ASN A 73 14.56 0.76 -4.57
CA ASN A 73 15.59 1.13 -3.60
C ASN A 73 16.74 1.91 -4.26
N ILE A 74 17.22 1.46 -5.41
CA ILE A 74 18.34 2.11 -6.10
C ILE A 74 17.94 3.47 -6.66
N VAL A 75 16.77 3.58 -7.29
CA VAL A 75 16.24 4.86 -7.79
C VAL A 75 16.05 5.84 -6.64
N ALA A 76 15.44 5.41 -5.54
CA ALA A 76 15.24 6.25 -4.36
C ALA A 76 16.56 6.75 -3.77
N ALA A 77 17.57 5.87 -3.62
CA ALA A 77 18.90 6.25 -3.13
C ALA A 77 19.60 7.23 -4.08
N SER A 78 19.48 7.03 -5.40
CA SER A 78 20.03 7.95 -6.40
C SER A 78 19.38 9.33 -6.37
N GLU A 79 18.06 9.38 -6.24
CA GLU A 79 17.29 10.65 -6.10
C GLU A 79 17.66 11.36 -4.80
N GLN A 80 17.83 10.62 -3.70
CA GLN A 80 18.26 11.18 -2.41
C GLN A 80 19.65 11.79 -2.50
N ALA A 81 20.59 11.10 -3.14
CA ALA A 81 21.94 11.62 -3.37
C ALA A 81 21.92 12.89 -4.23
N ALA A 82 21.15 12.88 -5.32
CA ALA A 82 21.01 14.05 -6.19
C ALA A 82 20.42 15.25 -5.43
N ALA A 83 19.38 15.05 -4.62
CA ALA A 83 18.78 16.10 -3.80
C ALA A 83 19.73 16.64 -2.73
N TYR A 84 20.56 15.79 -2.14
CA TYR A 84 21.58 16.20 -1.16
C TYR A 84 22.62 17.15 -1.77
N PHE A 85 23.11 16.83 -2.96
CA PHE A 85 24.18 17.60 -3.63
C PHE A 85 23.66 18.80 -4.43
N SER A 86 22.38 18.84 -4.82
CA SER A 86 21.78 20.02 -5.51
C SER A 86 21.56 21.21 -4.57
N GLY A 87 21.66 21.01 -3.26
CA GLY A 87 21.36 22.05 -2.27
C GLY A 87 19.88 22.29 -2.05
N ASP A 88 18.99 21.66 -2.82
CA ASP A 88 17.54 21.68 -2.68
C ASP A 88 17.13 20.72 -1.55
N ARG A 89 17.43 21.12 -0.31
CA ARG A 89 17.00 20.32 0.85
C ARG A 89 15.48 20.36 0.96
N PRO A 90 14.81 19.19 0.92
CA PRO A 90 13.39 19.12 1.19
C PRO A 90 13.04 19.89 2.47
N SER A 91 12.10 20.83 2.38
CA SER A 91 11.70 21.67 3.50
C SER A 91 10.21 22.01 3.43
N GLY A 92 9.70 22.58 4.52
CA GLY A 92 8.32 23.04 4.60
C GLY A 92 7.36 21.97 5.11
N ARG A 93 6.07 22.28 5.10
CA ARG A 93 5.01 21.42 5.66
C ARG A 93 4.54 20.38 4.66
N LEU A 94 4.45 19.13 5.10
CA LEU A 94 3.97 17.97 4.34
C LEU A 94 2.69 17.42 4.99
N ARG A 95 1.58 17.46 4.26
CA ARG A 95 0.26 17.01 4.73
C ARG A 95 0.06 15.55 4.31
N ILE A 96 0.12 14.63 5.28
CA ILE A 96 0.09 13.19 5.04
C ILE A 96 -1.18 12.60 5.62
N GLY A 97 -1.94 11.85 4.81
CA GLY A 97 -3.04 11.01 5.23
C GLY A 97 -2.62 9.55 5.30
N ILE A 98 -2.82 8.91 6.44
CA ILE A 98 -2.47 7.50 6.67
C ILE A 98 -3.71 6.76 7.13
N ALA A 99 -4.05 5.65 6.45
CA ALA A 99 -5.14 4.79 6.91
C ALA A 99 -4.88 4.29 8.33
N ASP A 100 -5.92 4.28 9.15
CA ASP A 100 -5.83 4.04 10.59
C ASP A 100 -5.22 2.67 10.94
N ASP A 101 -5.48 1.65 10.16
CA ASP A 101 -4.89 0.32 10.32
C ASP A 101 -3.38 0.28 9.97
N LEU A 102 -2.91 1.19 9.10
CA LEU A 102 -1.49 1.31 8.77
C LEU A 102 -0.68 2.07 9.82
N ALA A 103 -1.32 2.88 10.66
CA ALA A 103 -0.64 3.55 11.77
C ALA A 103 -0.07 2.57 12.81
N LEU A 104 -0.58 1.32 12.84
CA LEU A 104 -0.10 0.23 13.69
C LEU A 104 1.04 -0.59 13.07
N THR A 105 1.57 -0.17 11.93
CA THR A 105 2.68 -0.83 11.23
C THR A 105 4.02 -0.17 11.54
N ARG A 106 5.07 -0.54 10.78
CA ARG A 106 6.38 0.13 10.84
C ARG A 106 6.41 1.52 10.18
N LEU A 107 5.29 2.05 9.71
CA LEU A 107 5.22 3.38 9.10
C LEU A 107 5.75 4.49 10.02
N PRO A 108 5.51 4.48 11.36
CA PRO A 108 6.16 5.44 12.27
C PRO A 108 7.69 5.40 12.22
N GLN A 109 8.30 4.24 11.97
CA GLN A 109 9.76 4.13 11.83
C GLN A 109 10.23 4.80 10.53
N ILE A 110 9.50 4.63 9.42
CA ILE A 110 9.80 5.32 8.15
C ILE A 110 9.75 6.84 8.34
N LEU A 111 8.73 7.34 9.02
CA LEU A 111 8.59 8.78 9.30
C LEU A 111 9.70 9.30 10.22
N ARG A 112 10.15 8.51 11.19
CA ARG A 112 11.30 8.83 12.06
C ARG A 112 12.58 8.96 11.24
N ASP A 113 12.87 7.96 10.39
CA ASP A 113 14.07 7.97 9.55
C ASP A 113 14.02 9.13 8.55
N PHE A 114 12.86 9.35 7.93
CA PHE A 114 12.64 10.49 7.05
C PHE A 114 12.89 11.83 7.79
N ARG A 115 12.38 12.01 9.01
CA ARG A 115 12.60 13.22 9.80
C ARG A 115 14.09 13.45 10.14
N ARG A 116 14.82 12.37 10.41
CA ARG A 116 16.27 12.44 10.64
C ARG A 116 17.01 12.92 9.38
N ASP A 117 16.62 12.37 8.20
CA ASP A 117 17.29 12.69 6.93
C ASP A 117 16.85 14.06 6.37
N TYR A 118 15.64 14.53 6.70
CA TYR A 118 15.07 15.79 6.25
C TYR A 118 14.53 16.63 7.43
N PRO A 119 15.39 17.20 8.26
CA PRO A 119 15.01 17.89 9.51
C PRO A 119 14.20 19.18 9.30
N LEU A 120 14.20 19.74 8.08
CA LEU A 120 13.45 20.96 7.73
C LEU A 120 12.04 20.67 7.21
N VAL A 121 11.61 19.41 7.21
CA VAL A 121 10.25 19.00 6.82
C VAL A 121 9.40 18.80 8.05
N ASP A 122 8.32 19.56 8.17
CA ASP A 122 7.31 19.40 9.22
C ASP A 122 6.13 18.58 8.70
N PHE A 123 5.55 17.75 9.57
CA PHE A 123 4.40 16.91 9.22
C PHE A 123 3.08 17.49 9.74
N ASP A 124 2.05 17.47 8.88
CA ASP A 124 0.65 17.50 9.27
C ASP A 124 0.08 16.09 9.00
N LEU A 125 0.09 15.26 10.05
CA LEU A 125 -0.30 13.86 9.95
C LEU A 125 -1.79 13.70 10.28
N ARG A 126 -2.53 13.07 9.37
CA ARG A 126 -3.94 12.72 9.57
C ARG A 126 -4.11 11.22 9.48
N VAL A 127 -4.68 10.65 10.53
CA VAL A 127 -5.01 9.23 10.60
C VAL A 127 -6.53 9.10 10.56
N ASP A 128 -7.05 8.42 9.54
CA ASP A 128 -8.50 8.26 9.35
C ASP A 128 -8.75 7.06 8.40
N GLN A 129 -10.00 6.81 8.07
CA GLN A 129 -10.36 5.79 7.09
C GLN A 129 -9.93 6.19 5.67
N SER A 130 -9.49 5.20 4.88
CA SER A 130 -8.97 5.41 3.51
C SER A 130 -9.92 6.22 2.63
N GLY A 131 -11.24 6.00 2.71
CA GLY A 131 -12.21 6.75 1.91
C GLY A 131 -12.25 8.24 2.25
N LEU A 132 -12.20 8.60 3.53
CA LEU A 132 -12.17 10.00 3.97
C LEU A 132 -10.85 10.69 3.61
N LEU A 133 -9.73 9.97 3.75
CA LEU A 133 -8.41 10.51 3.37
C LEU A 133 -8.31 10.72 1.86
N HIS A 134 -8.86 9.81 1.06
CA HIS A 134 -8.92 9.99 -0.39
C HIS A 134 -9.72 11.24 -0.79
N GLN A 135 -10.90 11.46 -0.17
CA GLN A 135 -11.66 12.69 -0.41
C GLN A 135 -10.88 13.97 -0.03
N ARG A 136 -10.06 13.90 1.03
CA ARG A 136 -9.18 15.02 1.42
C ARG A 136 -8.05 15.23 0.43
N LEU A 137 -7.49 14.17 -0.15
CA LEU A 137 -6.49 14.27 -1.22
C LEU A 137 -7.08 14.96 -2.46
N GLU A 138 -8.27 14.54 -2.90
CA GLU A 138 -8.97 15.12 -4.05
C GLU A 138 -9.38 16.59 -3.82
N SER A 139 -9.59 16.99 -2.57
CA SER A 139 -9.89 18.39 -2.19
C SER A 139 -8.66 19.22 -1.83
N ASP A 140 -7.48 18.85 -2.26
CA ASP A 140 -6.20 19.54 -2.03
C ASP A 140 -5.84 19.73 -0.53
N ARG A 141 -6.41 18.92 0.36
CA ARG A 141 -6.15 19.00 1.80
C ARG A 141 -5.04 18.06 2.28
N LEU A 142 -4.55 17.18 1.40
CA LEU A 142 -3.41 16.31 1.61
C LEU A 142 -2.45 16.42 0.42
N ASP A 143 -1.17 16.21 0.69
CA ASP A 143 -0.13 16.09 -0.33
C ASP A 143 0.09 14.61 -0.71
N VAL A 144 0.00 13.72 0.31
CA VAL A 144 0.21 12.28 0.16
C VAL A 144 -0.87 11.53 0.95
N PHE A 145 -1.37 10.46 0.36
CA PHE A 145 -2.27 9.50 0.99
C PHE A 145 -1.66 8.09 0.93
N ILE A 146 -1.64 7.39 2.06
CA ILE A 146 -1.21 6.00 2.17
C ILE A 146 -2.36 5.20 2.77
N GLY A 147 -2.90 4.26 2.01
CA GLY A 147 -4.07 3.50 2.44
C GLY A 147 -4.56 2.51 1.39
N LYS A 148 -5.75 2.01 1.60
CA LYS A 148 -6.40 1.06 0.68
C LYS A 148 -6.79 1.75 -0.62
N ARG A 149 -6.60 1.08 -1.75
CA ARG A 149 -6.99 1.59 -3.07
C ARG A 149 -8.50 1.85 -3.10
N PRO A 150 -8.95 3.08 -3.37
CA PRO A 150 -10.37 3.35 -3.58
C PRO A 150 -10.91 2.63 -4.82
N SER A 151 -12.20 2.29 -4.80
CA SER A 151 -12.86 1.69 -5.96
C SER A 151 -12.80 2.64 -7.16
N GLY A 152 -12.37 2.12 -8.32
CA GLY A 152 -12.21 2.90 -9.55
C GLY A 152 -10.92 3.72 -9.65
N GLU A 153 -10.11 3.81 -8.60
CA GLU A 153 -8.85 4.54 -8.62
C GLU A 153 -7.77 3.79 -9.41
N GLN A 154 -7.21 4.44 -10.42
CA GLN A 154 -6.16 3.90 -11.28
C GLN A 154 -4.79 4.56 -11.04
N ARG A 155 -4.76 5.70 -10.34
CA ARG A 155 -3.53 6.43 -10.03
C ARG A 155 -2.79 5.84 -8.84
N GLY A 156 -1.60 6.33 -8.63
CA GLY A 156 -0.77 6.03 -7.47
C GLY A 156 0.11 4.82 -7.66
N GLN A 157 0.83 4.49 -6.62
CA GLN A 157 1.82 3.43 -6.61
C GLN A 157 1.38 2.33 -5.65
N LEU A 158 1.40 1.09 -6.11
CA LEU A 158 1.15 -0.07 -5.27
C LEU A 158 2.31 -0.23 -4.28
N VAL A 159 2.02 -0.15 -3.00
CA VAL A 159 3.00 -0.42 -1.94
C VAL A 159 2.99 -1.90 -1.58
N LYS A 160 1.79 -2.48 -1.43
CA LYS A 160 1.61 -3.89 -1.08
C LYS A 160 0.24 -4.38 -1.52
N ARG A 161 0.18 -5.62 -2.04
CA ARG A 161 -1.07 -6.38 -2.16
C ARG A 161 -1.16 -7.37 -1.01
N ASP A 162 -2.33 -7.45 -0.37
CA ASP A 162 -2.56 -8.33 0.76
C ASP A 162 -3.91 -9.05 0.63
N ARG A 163 -4.07 -10.16 1.31
CA ARG A 163 -5.35 -10.85 1.39
C ARG A 163 -6.21 -10.20 2.46
N LEU A 164 -7.49 -10.06 2.19
CA LEU A 164 -8.47 -9.72 3.20
C LEU A 164 -8.93 -11.01 3.88
N VAL A 165 -8.89 -11.07 5.20
CA VAL A 165 -9.25 -12.25 5.98
C VAL A 165 -10.27 -11.91 7.04
N TRP A 166 -11.14 -12.88 7.35
CA TRP A 166 -12.05 -12.79 8.48
C TRP A 166 -11.26 -12.87 9.80
N VAL A 167 -11.69 -12.07 10.78
CA VAL A 167 -11.08 -12.05 12.11
C VAL A 167 -12.16 -12.17 13.19
N GLY A 168 -11.80 -12.91 14.22
CA GLY A 168 -12.61 -13.13 15.43
C GLY A 168 -11.70 -13.35 16.63
N THR A 169 -12.27 -13.82 17.76
CA THR A 169 -11.49 -14.34 18.87
C THR A 169 -11.06 -15.78 18.57
N PRO A 170 -10.01 -16.32 19.23
CA PRO A 170 -9.64 -17.72 19.07
C PRO A 170 -10.76 -18.72 19.41
N THR A 171 -11.73 -18.29 20.20
CA THR A 171 -12.87 -19.11 20.65
C THR A 171 -14.18 -18.80 19.92
N THR A 172 -14.15 -17.94 18.90
CA THR A 172 -15.35 -17.55 18.14
C THR A 172 -16.00 -18.78 17.50
N LYS A 173 -17.28 -19.02 17.85
CA LYS A 173 -18.14 -20.02 17.20
C LYS A 173 -19.24 -19.29 16.45
N LEU A 174 -19.46 -19.66 15.20
CA LEU A 174 -20.51 -19.08 14.36
C LEU A 174 -21.65 -20.08 14.16
N ASP A 175 -22.87 -19.59 14.30
CA ASP A 175 -24.07 -20.29 13.89
C ASP A 175 -24.54 -19.69 12.55
N LEU A 176 -24.26 -20.37 11.47
CA LEU A 176 -24.59 -19.88 10.11
C LEU A 176 -26.12 -19.89 9.83
N GLY A 177 -26.92 -20.51 10.70
CA GLY A 177 -28.39 -20.44 10.66
C GLY A 177 -28.95 -19.15 11.23
N LYS A 178 -28.10 -18.32 11.85
CA LYS A 178 -28.45 -17.02 12.41
C LYS A 178 -27.72 -15.88 11.71
N PRO A 179 -28.26 -14.65 11.74
CA PRO A 179 -27.57 -13.49 11.19
C PRO A 179 -26.20 -13.26 11.86
N LEU A 180 -25.12 -13.31 11.07
CA LEU A 180 -23.75 -13.14 11.54
C LEU A 180 -23.55 -11.75 12.15
N PRO A 181 -23.06 -11.63 13.39
CA PRO A 181 -22.80 -10.34 14.02
C PRO A 181 -21.52 -9.72 13.45
N LEU A 182 -21.64 -8.58 12.77
CA LEU A 182 -20.53 -7.89 12.17
C LEU A 182 -20.10 -6.68 13.00
N VAL A 183 -18.79 -6.55 13.20
CA VAL A 183 -18.13 -5.33 13.64
C VAL A 183 -17.53 -4.65 12.42
N VAL A 184 -17.96 -3.44 12.10
CA VAL A 184 -17.64 -2.79 10.84
C VAL A 184 -17.28 -1.32 11.03
N TYR A 185 -16.59 -0.75 10.06
CA TYR A 185 -16.44 0.70 9.93
C TYR A 185 -17.74 1.35 9.43
N PRO A 186 -17.98 2.66 9.69
CA PRO A 186 -19.04 3.41 9.03
C PRO A 186 -18.77 3.51 7.53
N THR A 187 -19.78 3.83 6.75
CA THR A 187 -19.64 4.17 5.33
C THR A 187 -19.05 5.57 5.15
N PRO A 188 -18.20 5.80 4.12
CA PRO A 188 -17.71 4.84 3.13
C PRO A 188 -16.52 3.99 3.66
N SER A 189 -16.62 2.67 3.55
CA SER A 189 -15.54 1.76 3.93
C SER A 189 -15.43 0.62 2.92
N MET A 190 -14.26 0.46 2.32
CA MET A 190 -13.98 -0.61 1.36
C MET A 190 -14.07 -1.99 2.01
N THR A 191 -13.48 -2.15 3.20
CA THR A 191 -13.56 -3.41 3.95
C THR A 191 -15.02 -3.79 4.25
N ARG A 192 -15.87 -2.83 4.65
CA ARG A 192 -17.29 -3.08 4.87
C ARG A 192 -18.01 -3.49 3.58
N THR A 193 -17.67 -2.86 2.46
CA THR A 193 -18.23 -3.21 1.14
C THR A 193 -17.87 -4.64 0.76
N GLU A 194 -16.60 -5.04 0.91
CA GLU A 194 -16.14 -6.39 0.61
C GLU A 194 -16.80 -7.44 1.50
N ILE A 195 -16.91 -7.18 2.82
CA ILE A 195 -17.64 -8.05 3.76
C ILE A 195 -19.06 -8.30 3.26
N ARG A 196 -19.80 -7.23 2.98
CA ARG A 196 -21.18 -7.32 2.54
C ARG A 196 -21.31 -8.07 1.21
N SER A 197 -20.51 -7.68 0.21
CA SER A 197 -20.52 -8.32 -1.10
C SER A 197 -20.23 -9.83 -1.02
N ALA A 198 -19.30 -10.24 -0.15
CA ALA A 198 -18.99 -11.65 0.03
C ALA A 198 -20.13 -12.43 0.70
N LEU A 199 -20.74 -11.88 1.74
CA LEU A 199 -21.87 -12.49 2.44
C LEU A 199 -23.12 -12.54 1.57
N ASP A 200 -23.42 -11.48 0.81
CA ASP A 200 -24.56 -11.42 -0.12
C ASP A 200 -24.42 -12.49 -1.22
N ARG A 201 -23.21 -12.63 -1.82
CA ARG A 201 -22.93 -13.70 -2.81
C ARG A 201 -23.10 -15.10 -2.22
N ALA A 202 -22.71 -15.29 -0.95
CA ALA A 202 -22.86 -16.57 -0.24
C ALA A 202 -24.25 -16.79 0.34
N ARG A 203 -25.15 -15.82 0.21
CA ARG A 203 -26.51 -15.83 0.80
C ARG A 203 -26.52 -16.09 2.32
N LEU A 204 -25.49 -15.60 3.01
CA LEU A 204 -25.39 -15.70 4.46
C LEU A 204 -26.02 -14.46 5.11
N PRO A 205 -26.99 -14.63 6.01
CA PRO A 205 -27.60 -13.50 6.71
C PRO A 205 -26.59 -12.87 7.69
N TYR A 206 -26.64 -11.55 7.79
CA TYR A 206 -25.78 -10.80 8.71
C TYR A 206 -26.51 -9.61 9.33
N ARG A 207 -25.99 -9.13 10.46
CA ARG A 207 -26.41 -7.90 11.10
C ARG A 207 -25.21 -7.07 11.51
N THR A 208 -25.33 -5.77 11.52
CA THR A 208 -24.32 -4.90 12.12
C THR A 208 -24.48 -4.94 13.62
N ALA A 209 -23.55 -5.57 14.33
CA ALA A 209 -23.53 -5.65 15.79
C ALA A 209 -22.84 -4.44 16.41
N CYS A 210 -21.79 -3.91 15.73
CA CYS A 210 -21.07 -2.73 16.18
C CYS A 210 -20.54 -1.92 14.99
N VAL A 211 -20.52 -0.58 15.14
CA VAL A 211 -19.87 0.33 14.18
C VAL A 211 -18.73 1.06 14.89
N CYS A 212 -17.51 0.88 14.42
CA CYS A 212 -16.31 1.46 14.99
C CYS A 212 -15.66 2.48 14.04
N ARG A 213 -15.32 3.68 14.53
CA ARG A 213 -14.74 4.76 13.71
C ARG A 213 -13.23 4.65 13.56
N GLY A 214 -12.56 3.75 14.31
CA GLY A 214 -11.12 3.56 14.24
C GLY A 214 -10.73 2.11 14.51
N VAL A 215 -9.53 1.72 14.07
CA VAL A 215 -9.03 0.35 14.12
C VAL A 215 -8.97 -0.21 15.54
N ASN A 216 -8.55 0.59 16.53
CA ASN A 216 -8.49 0.17 17.92
C ASN A 216 -9.88 -0.19 18.48
N GLY A 217 -10.90 0.59 18.14
CA GLY A 217 -12.28 0.28 18.50
C GLY A 217 -12.79 -0.99 17.83
N LEU A 218 -12.45 -1.21 16.55
CA LEU A 218 -12.79 -2.43 15.82
C LEU A 218 -12.13 -3.65 16.45
N ILE A 219 -10.82 -3.58 16.72
CA ILE A 219 -10.06 -4.64 17.38
C ILE A 219 -10.65 -4.95 18.75
N GLY A 220 -10.91 -3.92 19.57
CA GLY A 220 -11.50 -4.08 20.91
C GLY A 220 -12.88 -4.73 20.87
N ALA A 221 -13.76 -4.31 19.95
CA ALA A 221 -15.10 -4.89 19.82
C ALA A 221 -15.06 -6.36 19.36
N VAL A 222 -14.14 -6.72 18.44
CA VAL A 222 -13.95 -8.11 18.01
C VAL A 222 -13.36 -8.94 19.15
N ALA A 223 -12.36 -8.43 19.87
CA ALA A 223 -11.73 -9.11 21.02
C ALA A 223 -12.73 -9.33 22.17
N ALA A 224 -13.67 -8.43 22.35
CA ALA A 224 -14.77 -8.57 23.30
C ALA A 224 -15.86 -9.58 22.86
N GLY A 225 -15.73 -10.19 21.69
CA GLY A 225 -16.69 -11.18 21.17
C GLY A 225 -18.01 -10.59 20.69
N ILE A 226 -18.10 -9.26 20.43
CA ILE A 226 -19.33 -8.60 19.95
C ILE A 226 -19.69 -9.11 18.55
N GLY A 227 -18.69 -9.49 17.75
CA GLY A 227 -18.89 -10.03 16.42
C GLY A 227 -17.58 -10.28 15.70
N ILE A 228 -17.68 -10.56 14.40
CA ILE A 228 -16.54 -10.77 13.51
C ILE A 228 -16.33 -9.57 12.61
N SER A 229 -15.13 -9.45 12.08
CA SER A 229 -14.76 -8.40 11.10
C SER A 229 -13.84 -8.94 10.02
N ALA A 230 -13.30 -8.07 9.18
CA ALA A 230 -12.25 -8.38 8.23
C ALA A 230 -11.10 -7.40 8.33
N MET A 231 -9.86 -7.93 8.15
CA MET A 231 -8.63 -7.17 8.16
C MET A 231 -7.69 -7.67 7.06
N ALA A 232 -6.76 -6.83 6.63
CA ALA A 232 -5.65 -7.31 5.83
C ALA A 232 -4.84 -8.34 6.63
N ALA A 233 -4.49 -9.47 6.02
CA ALA A 233 -3.87 -10.61 6.71
C ALA A 233 -2.60 -10.24 7.47
N SER A 234 -1.78 -9.36 6.90
CA SER A 234 -0.55 -8.89 7.53
C SER A 234 -0.75 -7.86 8.65
N LEU A 235 -1.97 -7.36 8.84
CA LEU A 235 -2.33 -6.36 9.87
C LEU A 235 -3.14 -6.97 11.02
N VAL A 236 -3.38 -8.27 11.02
CA VAL A 236 -4.11 -8.95 12.09
C VAL A 236 -3.26 -8.92 13.37
N PRO A 237 -3.73 -8.26 14.45
CA PRO A 237 -2.98 -8.17 15.69
C PRO A 237 -3.04 -9.51 16.47
N ALA A 238 -2.08 -9.71 17.38
CA ALA A 238 -1.91 -10.97 18.12
C ALA A 238 -3.13 -11.38 18.96
N GLN A 239 -3.94 -10.41 19.43
CA GLN A 239 -5.15 -10.68 20.21
C GLN A 239 -6.34 -11.20 19.40
N LEU A 240 -6.27 -11.15 18.07
CA LEU A 240 -7.30 -11.67 17.18
C LEU A 240 -6.79 -12.92 16.44
N ALA A 241 -7.72 -13.78 16.07
CA ALA A 241 -7.46 -14.96 15.26
C ALA A 241 -8.03 -14.79 13.85
N THR A 242 -7.27 -15.23 12.85
CA THR A 242 -7.80 -15.42 11.50
C THR A 242 -8.74 -16.60 11.46
N MET A 243 -9.95 -16.38 10.94
CA MET A 243 -10.95 -17.42 10.82
C MET A 243 -10.75 -18.19 9.50
N GLY A 244 -10.35 -19.46 9.61
CA GLY A 244 -10.07 -20.31 8.46
C GLY A 244 -11.29 -21.05 7.91
N ALA A 245 -11.04 -21.98 6.99
CA ALA A 245 -12.06 -22.77 6.27
C ALA A 245 -13.07 -23.49 7.17
N GLY A 246 -12.70 -23.85 8.40
CA GLY A 246 -13.61 -24.49 9.37
C GLY A 246 -14.83 -23.65 9.75
N HIS A 247 -14.80 -22.34 9.54
CA HIS A 247 -15.91 -21.44 9.83
C HIS A 247 -16.89 -21.29 8.66
N ARG A 248 -16.60 -21.87 7.49
CA ARG A 248 -17.45 -21.83 6.28
C ARG A 248 -17.82 -20.41 5.83
N LEU A 249 -16.98 -19.42 6.14
CA LEU A 249 -17.14 -18.05 5.67
C LEU A 249 -16.63 -17.91 4.22
N PRO A 250 -17.28 -17.05 3.39
CA PRO A 250 -16.83 -16.83 2.02
C PRO A 250 -15.48 -16.11 1.97
N GLU A 251 -14.71 -16.34 0.92
CA GLU A 251 -13.48 -15.61 0.67
C GLU A 251 -13.75 -14.11 0.42
N LEU A 252 -12.86 -13.27 0.94
CA LEU A 252 -12.96 -11.81 0.84
C LEU A 252 -12.09 -11.20 -0.27
N GLY A 253 -11.23 -12.02 -0.90
CA GLY A 253 -10.33 -11.55 -1.95
C GLY A 253 -9.08 -10.82 -1.44
N THR A 254 -8.57 -9.90 -2.26
CA THR A 254 -7.34 -9.14 -1.98
C THR A 254 -7.63 -7.66 -1.83
N ILE A 255 -6.71 -6.96 -1.16
CA ILE A 255 -6.74 -5.53 -0.99
C ILE A 255 -5.38 -4.93 -1.37
N ASP A 256 -5.40 -3.84 -2.12
CA ASP A 256 -4.21 -3.10 -2.51
C ASP A 256 -3.97 -1.94 -1.55
N LEU A 257 -2.79 -1.89 -0.95
CA LEU A 257 -2.29 -0.75 -0.21
C LEU A 257 -1.52 0.15 -1.17
N MET A 258 -1.94 1.38 -1.28
CA MET A 258 -1.47 2.35 -2.26
C MET A 258 -0.88 3.57 -1.59
N LEU A 259 0.04 4.19 -2.31
CA LEU A 259 0.47 5.55 -2.09
C LEU A 259 -0.06 6.41 -3.25
N LEU A 260 -0.87 7.41 -2.94
CA LEU A 260 -1.35 8.41 -3.89
C LEU A 260 -0.82 9.78 -3.53
N THR A 261 -0.58 10.60 -4.54
CA THR A 261 -0.14 11.98 -4.37
C THR A 261 -1.14 12.95 -4.97
N ASN A 262 -1.16 14.14 -4.44
CA ASN A 262 -1.87 15.23 -5.04
C ASN A 262 -1.09 15.70 -6.28
N PRO A 263 -1.69 15.72 -7.49
CA PRO A 263 -1.00 16.14 -8.72
C PRO A 263 -0.43 17.56 -8.69
N ARG A 264 -0.99 18.43 -7.83
CA ARG A 264 -0.51 19.82 -7.68
C ARG A 264 0.75 19.93 -6.83
N THR A 265 1.05 18.93 -6.03
CA THR A 265 2.17 18.97 -5.07
C THR A 265 3.16 17.81 -5.25
N ASP A 266 2.92 16.89 -6.17
CA ASP A 266 3.72 15.69 -6.40
C ASP A 266 5.18 15.99 -6.81
N GLN A 267 5.42 17.16 -7.44
CA GLN A 267 6.75 17.61 -7.83
C GLN A 267 7.54 18.28 -6.70
N ARG A 268 6.91 18.57 -5.54
CA ARG A 268 7.63 19.15 -4.40
C ARG A 268 8.71 18.20 -3.90
N PRO A 269 9.95 18.68 -3.63
CA PRO A 269 11.06 17.83 -3.18
C PRO A 269 10.72 16.99 -1.93
N ALA A 270 10.01 17.57 -0.96
CA ALA A 270 9.59 16.87 0.25
C ALA A 270 8.58 15.71 -0.03
N VAL A 271 7.67 15.90 -1.00
CA VAL A 271 6.71 14.87 -1.42
C VAL A 271 7.46 13.71 -2.09
N ARG A 272 8.34 14.02 -3.05
CA ARG A 272 9.14 13.01 -3.76
C ARG A 272 10.05 12.21 -2.82
N ALA A 273 10.69 12.90 -1.87
CA ALA A 273 11.52 12.26 -0.86
C ALA A 273 10.71 11.29 0.03
N LEU A 274 9.48 11.68 0.46
CA LEU A 274 8.62 10.79 1.24
C LEU A 274 8.17 9.58 0.43
N ILE A 275 7.79 9.77 -0.84
CA ILE A 275 7.43 8.67 -1.74
C ILE A 275 8.58 7.66 -1.82
N ALA A 276 9.80 8.16 -2.07
CA ALA A 276 11.00 7.32 -2.14
C ALA A 276 11.22 6.55 -0.84
N ALA A 277 11.12 7.20 0.33
CA ALA A 277 11.28 6.58 1.63
C ALA A 277 10.24 5.48 1.91
N VAL A 278 8.97 5.70 1.58
CA VAL A 278 7.92 4.69 1.77
C VAL A 278 8.11 3.50 0.83
N LEU A 279 8.42 3.75 -0.43
CA LEU A 279 8.58 2.68 -1.42
C LEU A 279 9.87 1.88 -1.23
N SER A 280 10.97 2.52 -0.83
CA SER A 280 12.25 1.84 -0.54
C SER A 280 12.16 0.91 0.67
N SER A 281 11.34 1.26 1.65
CA SER A 281 11.13 0.43 2.83
C SER A 281 10.39 -0.89 2.51
N GLY A 282 9.77 -1.00 1.33
CA GLY A 282 9.19 -2.20 0.76
C GLY A 282 7.96 -2.75 1.51
N SER A 283 7.46 -3.90 1.07
CA SER A 283 6.25 -4.54 1.62
C SER A 283 6.39 -4.97 3.09
N ARG A 284 7.61 -5.14 3.60
CA ARG A 284 7.90 -5.49 5.01
C ARG A 284 7.51 -4.38 5.99
N SER A 285 7.50 -3.14 5.55
CA SER A 285 7.20 -1.97 6.40
C SER A 285 5.73 -1.79 6.72
N LEU A 286 4.83 -2.39 5.96
CA LEU A 286 3.39 -2.35 6.18
C LEU A 286 2.85 -3.67 6.74
N THR A 287 3.62 -4.35 7.57
CA THR A 287 3.16 -5.47 8.41
C THR A 287 2.93 -4.97 9.83
N ALA A 288 2.02 -5.61 10.58
CA ALA A 288 1.80 -5.30 11.98
C ALA A 288 3.13 -5.30 12.74
N TYR A 289 3.29 -4.31 13.60
CA TYR A 289 4.42 -4.28 14.53
C TYR A 289 4.29 -5.53 15.44
N ARG A 290 5.15 -6.50 15.24
CA ARG A 290 5.39 -7.56 16.22
C ARG A 290 6.57 -7.08 17.04
N ASP A 291 6.38 -6.92 18.35
CA ASP A 291 7.50 -6.71 19.26
C ASP A 291 8.50 -7.84 19.01
N ASP A 292 9.66 -7.49 18.48
CA ASP A 292 10.80 -8.39 18.41
C ASP A 292 11.46 -8.36 19.80
N PRO A 293 11.36 -9.42 20.60
CA PRO A 293 11.89 -9.42 21.97
C PRO A 293 13.43 -9.37 22.01
N THR A 294 14.10 -9.28 20.84
CA THR A 294 15.57 -9.28 20.74
C THR A 294 16.19 -7.89 20.47
N ALA A 295 15.39 -6.82 20.45
CA ALA A 295 15.90 -5.45 20.26
C ALA A 295 16.02 -4.74 21.62
N THR A 296 17.00 -5.16 22.44
CA THR A 296 17.52 -4.42 23.59
C THR A 296 19.00 -4.16 23.39
#